data_7e73089ff945c7e3f0dd74f5d9bb9b5f
#
_entry.id   7e73089ff945c7e3f0dd74f5d9bb9b5f
#
_cell.length_a   1.000
_cell.length_b   1.000
_cell.length_c   1.000
_cell.angle_alpha   90.00
_cell.angle_beta   90.00
_cell.angle_gamma   90.00
#
_symmetry.space_group_name_H-M   'P 1'
#
loop_
_entity.id
_entity.type
_entity.pdbx_description
1 polymer ?
#
loop_
_entity_poly.entity_id
_entity_poly.type
_entity_poly.pdbx_seq_one_letter_code
_entity_poly.pdbx_strand_id
1 'polypeptide(L)'
;MKPNKLLLATGLIAVSMLGFSSCGDDDDWGQVDGLAPTMNLTSTHIKTATGRTFTISGNLADNDGISTINLYCPELYLNKTIDIIDIYGEPLKTYDLNYSFPISAKETGDNFNVVVTVTDVVNQKQTGTVLITMDGDFENPAFSAAPGSEVTLIMKARTTYSLNVSVSDDQALDYMTVQIPGIEPYDQPVTISCNGAKSYQYADKVTFPNVENSYKLFLTVVDKEGKKTTSESTISVTSQVPDYPNLWLADVATAEELNADIFGVPQYVDHALTAEGDSIPYTYVARYYNQKAGTKVWFLGQKTDFSPICYGCDATDNTLLSDDEETMQPITLTEAGVYYRITIDIKTYSMTTETYPISEALSATRVDLYNTAAFDVWGDGGSWLYHFSFGYLNSGPSGVISFAQDATNPNLFYLEEPLQFDADNNLSSSDNGYTTNFIIHNFHPGGWWDVVCWKPNSKEDPEFWPWWGNNSQLTTEGWQDWPGYQVVRSQGDKWCKVPVPSNKFGQYRLWFDAHLERAKLVPAK
;
A
#
# COMPACT_ATOMS: atom_id res chain seq x y z
N MET A 1 -35.20 1.18 16.43
CA MET A 1 -36.16 0.66 17.42
C MET A 1 -36.75 -0.63 16.91
N LYS A 2 -36.34 -1.74 17.45
CA LYS A 2 -36.97 -3.00 17.82
C LYS A 2 -35.88 -4.06 17.90
N PRO A 3 -35.71 -4.74 19.02
CA PRO A 3 -34.72 -5.80 19.18
C PRO A 3 -35.30 -7.12 18.71
N ASN A 4 -34.59 -7.85 17.87
CA ASN A 4 -34.91 -9.23 17.55
C ASN A 4 -34.29 -10.17 18.57
N LYS A 5 -35.14 -10.93 19.18
CA LYS A 5 -34.84 -11.93 20.20
C LYS A 5 -34.21 -13.17 19.55
N LEU A 6 -33.05 -13.54 20.02
CA LEU A 6 -32.42 -14.82 19.77
C LEU A 6 -33.19 -15.92 20.51
N LEU A 7 -33.82 -16.83 19.76
CA LEU A 7 -34.41 -18.05 20.33
C LEU A 7 -33.34 -19.16 20.35
N LEU A 8 -32.89 -19.51 21.54
CA LEU A 8 -32.15 -20.76 21.78
C LEU A 8 -33.15 -21.92 21.73
N ALA A 9 -33.06 -22.75 20.70
CA ALA A 9 -33.78 -24.02 20.66
C ALA A 9 -32.84 -25.15 21.09
N THR A 10 -32.93 -25.54 22.36
CA THR A 10 -32.38 -26.79 22.89
C THR A 10 -33.29 -27.95 22.47
N GLY A 11 -32.93 -28.66 21.41
CA GLY A 11 -33.60 -29.88 20.98
C GLY A 11 -32.94 -31.10 21.59
N LEU A 12 -33.60 -31.66 22.63
CA LEU A 12 -33.27 -32.96 23.17
C LEU A 12 -33.85 -34.04 22.23
N ILE A 13 -33.00 -34.77 21.50
CA ILE A 13 -33.46 -35.91 20.69
C ILE A 13 -33.20 -37.19 21.46
N ALA A 14 -34.30 -37.81 21.88
CA ALA A 14 -34.31 -39.16 22.42
C ALA A 14 -34.20 -40.16 21.25
N VAL A 15 -33.17 -40.98 21.25
CA VAL A 15 -32.99 -42.06 20.29
C VAL A 15 -33.68 -43.32 20.79
N SER A 16 -34.74 -43.72 20.08
CA SER A 16 -35.37 -45.03 20.23
C SER A 16 -34.54 -46.08 19.48
N MET A 17 -34.08 -47.10 20.21
CA MET A 17 -33.48 -48.32 19.67
C MET A 17 -34.53 -49.15 18.94
N LEU A 18 -34.34 -49.39 17.64
CA LEU A 18 -34.93 -50.53 16.95
C LEU A 18 -33.78 -51.35 16.34
N GLY A 19 -33.59 -52.51 16.88
CA GLY A 19 -32.66 -53.49 16.34
C GLY A 19 -33.18 -54.08 15.02
N PHE A 20 -32.35 -54.08 14.03
CA PHE A 20 -32.48 -54.95 12.84
C PHE A 20 -31.23 -55.79 12.75
N SER A 21 -31.40 -57.10 12.93
CA SER A 21 -30.40 -58.10 12.59
C SER A 21 -30.40 -58.24 11.07
N SER A 22 -29.30 -57.92 10.38
CA SER A 22 -29.03 -58.28 9.00
C SER A 22 -27.85 -59.23 8.96
N CYS A 23 -28.06 -60.38 8.44
CA CYS A 23 -27.02 -61.36 8.08
C CYS A 23 -26.37 -60.95 6.78
N GLY A 24 -25.03 -61.02 6.69
CA GLY A 24 -24.33 -61.13 5.43
C GLY A 24 -23.03 -60.33 5.34
N ASP A 25 -21.99 -61.00 5.50
CA ASP A 25 -20.61 -61.10 5.06
C ASP A 25 -19.65 -61.10 6.26
N ASP A 26 -19.01 -62.25 6.39
CA ASP A 26 -18.07 -62.57 7.48
C ASP A 26 -16.73 -61.90 7.29
N ASP A 27 -16.59 -60.64 7.64
CA ASP A 27 -15.34 -60.10 8.18
C ASP A 27 -15.38 -60.28 9.69
N ASP A 28 -14.85 -61.37 10.21
CA ASP A 28 -14.86 -61.78 11.61
C ASP A 28 -13.87 -60.91 12.43
N TRP A 29 -14.27 -59.68 12.70
CA TRP A 29 -13.52 -58.72 13.53
C TRP A 29 -13.70 -59.08 15.00
N GLY A 30 -13.19 -60.18 15.51
CA GLY A 30 -13.06 -60.50 16.91
C GLY A 30 -14.28 -60.20 17.82
N GLN A 31 -14.11 -60.25 19.15
CA GLN A 31 -15.17 -59.87 20.10
C GLN A 31 -15.40 -58.33 20.09
N VAL A 32 -16.55 -57.90 19.64
CA VAL A 32 -16.99 -56.51 19.65
C VAL A 32 -17.54 -56.10 21.01
N ASP A 33 -17.20 -54.92 21.51
CA ASP A 33 -17.66 -54.44 22.84
C ASP A 33 -19.01 -53.73 22.76
N GLY A 34 -19.50 -53.42 21.57
CA GLY A 34 -20.79 -52.81 21.29
C GLY A 34 -20.88 -51.31 21.71
N LEU A 35 -19.77 -50.66 21.92
CA LEU A 35 -19.68 -49.24 22.25
C LEU A 35 -19.27 -48.45 21.02
N ALA A 36 -19.81 -47.25 20.90
CA ALA A 36 -19.41 -46.33 19.82
C ALA A 36 -18.00 -45.77 20.06
N PRO A 37 -17.28 -45.40 18.98
CA PRO A 37 -15.97 -44.78 19.09
C PRO A 37 -15.94 -43.57 20.00
N THR A 38 -14.80 -43.30 20.59
CA THR A 38 -14.54 -42.07 21.35
C THR A 38 -13.77 -41.08 20.46
N MET A 39 -14.08 -39.79 20.60
CA MET A 39 -13.47 -38.71 19.85
C MET A 39 -13.13 -37.54 20.74
N ASN A 40 -11.86 -37.19 20.81
CA ASN A 40 -11.31 -36.06 21.51
C ASN A 40 -10.70 -35.07 20.51
N LEU A 41 -11.50 -34.15 19.99
CA LEU A 41 -11.01 -33.10 19.11
C LEU A 41 -10.16 -32.09 19.90
N THR A 42 -9.03 -31.68 19.34
CA THR A 42 -8.11 -30.70 19.95
C THR A 42 -8.79 -29.34 20.14
N SER A 43 -9.66 -28.98 19.19
CA SER A 43 -10.48 -27.76 19.28
C SER A 43 -11.84 -28.01 18.65
N THR A 44 -12.87 -27.42 19.23
CA THR A 44 -14.23 -27.36 18.67
C THR A 44 -14.53 -26.04 17.97
N HIS A 45 -13.59 -25.08 18.02
CA HIS A 45 -13.68 -23.80 17.35
C HIS A 45 -12.30 -23.44 16.78
N ILE A 46 -12.23 -23.18 15.49
CA ILE A 46 -11.02 -22.79 14.76
C ILE A 46 -11.31 -21.48 14.05
N LYS A 47 -10.52 -20.46 14.33
CA LYS A 47 -10.51 -19.20 13.59
C LYS A 47 -9.58 -19.33 12.38
N THR A 48 -10.04 -18.88 11.23
CA THR A 48 -9.27 -18.85 9.98
C THR A 48 -9.64 -17.60 9.17
N ALA A 49 -9.19 -17.52 7.94
CA ALA A 49 -9.55 -16.45 6.99
C ALA A 49 -9.61 -17.01 5.55
N THR A 50 -10.19 -16.24 4.64
CA THR A 50 -10.21 -16.56 3.21
C THR A 50 -8.80 -16.76 2.67
N GLY A 51 -8.62 -17.79 1.81
CA GLY A 51 -7.32 -18.14 1.24
C GLY A 51 -6.36 -18.85 2.20
N ARG A 52 -6.74 -19.09 3.45
CA ARG A 52 -5.91 -19.80 4.44
C ARG A 52 -6.37 -21.25 4.61
N THR A 53 -5.51 -22.03 5.24
CA THR A 53 -5.78 -23.44 5.56
C THR A 53 -6.10 -23.57 7.03
N PHE A 54 -7.14 -24.33 7.39
CA PHE A 54 -7.35 -24.77 8.78
C PHE A 54 -7.06 -26.26 8.94
N THR A 55 -6.78 -26.68 10.14
CA THR A 55 -6.47 -28.07 10.46
C THR A 55 -7.37 -28.58 11.58
N ILE A 56 -8.09 -29.66 11.32
CA ILE A 56 -8.84 -30.39 12.33
C ILE A 56 -7.96 -31.52 12.86
N SER A 57 -7.74 -31.54 14.15
CA SER A 57 -6.92 -32.54 14.81
C SER A 57 -7.63 -33.10 16.06
N GLY A 58 -7.26 -34.31 16.43
CA GLY A 58 -7.81 -34.97 17.60
C GLY A 58 -7.37 -36.42 17.69
N ASN A 59 -7.59 -37.02 18.88
CA ASN A 59 -7.37 -38.42 19.08
C ASN A 59 -8.71 -39.17 19.04
N LEU A 60 -8.77 -40.20 18.23
CA LEU A 60 -9.92 -41.07 18.03
C LEU A 60 -9.55 -42.45 18.51
N ALA A 61 -10.45 -43.12 19.22
CA ALA A 61 -10.18 -44.46 19.72
C ALA A 61 -11.46 -45.31 19.77
N ASP A 62 -11.27 -46.59 19.49
CA ASP A 62 -12.31 -47.61 19.58
C ASP A 62 -11.67 -48.98 19.87
N ASN A 63 -12.26 -49.76 20.76
CA ASN A 63 -11.71 -51.08 21.12
C ASN A 63 -11.89 -52.12 20.01
N ASP A 64 -13.00 -52.00 19.28
CA ASP A 64 -13.31 -52.89 18.15
C ASP A 64 -12.54 -52.53 16.91
N GLY A 65 -12.18 -51.27 16.81
CA GLY A 65 -11.39 -50.67 15.73
C GLY A 65 -12.20 -49.72 14.85
N ILE A 66 -11.56 -48.61 14.54
CA ILE A 66 -12.09 -47.58 13.68
C ILE A 66 -12.02 -48.07 12.21
N SER A 67 -13.15 -47.99 11.49
CA SER A 67 -13.24 -48.33 10.08
C SER A 67 -13.11 -47.10 9.18
N THR A 68 -13.87 -46.04 9.47
CA THR A 68 -13.86 -44.83 8.65
C THR A 68 -13.96 -43.56 9.48
N ILE A 69 -13.40 -42.48 8.92
CA ILE A 69 -13.54 -41.13 9.45
C ILE A 69 -14.02 -40.23 8.31
N ASN A 70 -15.14 -39.53 8.54
CA ASN A 70 -15.68 -38.59 7.54
C ASN A 70 -15.67 -37.17 8.08
N LEU A 71 -15.16 -36.24 7.28
CA LEU A 71 -15.24 -34.81 7.53
C LEU A 71 -16.17 -34.20 6.48
N TYR A 72 -17.25 -33.55 6.94
CA TYR A 72 -18.31 -33.06 6.08
C TYR A 72 -18.68 -31.62 6.38
N CYS A 73 -18.64 -30.77 5.37
CA CYS A 73 -19.13 -29.40 5.36
C CYS A 73 -19.49 -29.03 3.92
N PRO A 74 -20.77 -29.12 3.50
CA PRO A 74 -21.18 -28.91 2.13
C PRO A 74 -20.96 -27.46 1.68
N GLU A 75 -21.04 -26.48 2.57
CA GLU A 75 -20.80 -25.07 2.29
C GLU A 75 -19.36 -24.82 1.83
N LEU A 76 -18.39 -25.58 2.34
CA LEU A 76 -17.00 -25.54 1.93
C LEU A 76 -16.65 -26.56 0.84
N TYR A 77 -17.64 -27.28 0.29
CA TYR A 77 -17.43 -28.41 -0.60
C TYR A 77 -16.53 -29.51 -0.01
N LEU A 78 -16.47 -29.58 1.32
CA LEU A 78 -15.72 -30.60 2.03
C LEU A 78 -16.59 -31.84 2.26
N ASN A 79 -16.18 -32.94 1.67
CA ASN A 79 -16.69 -34.28 1.95
C ASN A 79 -15.55 -35.27 1.82
N LYS A 80 -14.79 -35.42 2.88
CA LYS A 80 -13.59 -36.27 2.92
C LYS A 80 -13.83 -37.48 3.81
N THR A 81 -13.80 -38.65 3.21
CA THR A 81 -13.73 -39.92 3.95
C THR A 81 -12.29 -40.43 3.96
N ILE A 82 -11.82 -40.78 5.13
CA ILE A 82 -10.58 -41.51 5.38
C ILE A 82 -11.01 -42.92 5.71
N ASP A 83 -10.79 -43.85 4.77
CA ASP A 83 -11.06 -45.27 4.95
C ASP A 83 -9.82 -45.91 5.59
N ILE A 84 -9.94 -46.24 6.87
CA ILE A 84 -8.82 -46.79 7.64
C ILE A 84 -8.47 -48.18 7.18
N ILE A 85 -9.47 -49.01 6.89
CA ILE A 85 -9.25 -50.39 6.44
C ILE A 85 -8.59 -50.40 5.07
N ASP A 86 -9.05 -49.54 4.16
CA ASP A 86 -8.45 -49.46 2.82
C ASP A 86 -6.98 -48.97 2.86
N ILE A 87 -6.67 -48.03 3.77
CA ILE A 87 -5.32 -47.44 3.89
C ILE A 87 -4.33 -48.37 4.62
N TYR A 88 -4.78 -48.98 5.72
CA TYR A 88 -3.89 -49.74 6.62
C TYR A 88 -4.03 -51.28 6.50
N GLY A 89 -5.05 -51.75 5.80
CA GLY A 89 -5.35 -53.16 5.65
C GLY A 89 -6.07 -53.80 6.84
N GLU A 90 -6.29 -53.02 7.93
CA GLU A 90 -6.96 -53.44 9.15
C GLU A 90 -7.55 -52.21 9.88
N PRO A 91 -8.57 -52.40 10.72
CA PRO A 91 -9.10 -51.33 11.57
C PRO A 91 -8.10 -50.95 12.66
N LEU A 92 -8.01 -49.66 12.98
CA LEU A 92 -7.12 -49.15 14.01
C LEU A 92 -7.84 -48.90 15.32
N LYS A 93 -7.28 -49.33 16.45
CA LYS A 93 -7.83 -49.02 17.77
C LYS A 93 -7.67 -47.56 18.19
N THR A 94 -6.70 -46.88 17.61
CA THR A 94 -6.47 -45.44 17.82
C THR A 94 -6.03 -44.81 16.53
N TYR A 95 -6.48 -43.57 16.32
CA TYR A 95 -6.07 -42.77 15.16
C TYR A 95 -5.90 -41.30 15.57
N ASP A 96 -4.73 -40.72 15.26
CA ASP A 96 -4.47 -39.31 15.45
C ASP A 96 -4.91 -38.55 14.18
N LEU A 97 -6.10 -37.98 14.25
CA LEU A 97 -6.63 -37.16 13.17
C LEU A 97 -5.80 -35.87 13.03
N ASN A 98 -5.36 -35.59 11.84
CA ASN A 98 -4.68 -34.35 11.47
C ASN A 98 -5.01 -34.05 10.00
N TYR A 99 -6.12 -33.36 9.78
CA TYR A 99 -6.62 -33.08 8.44
C TYR A 99 -6.65 -31.59 8.17
N SER A 100 -5.91 -31.16 7.14
CA SER A 100 -5.82 -29.77 6.72
C SER A 100 -6.69 -29.52 5.48
N PHE A 101 -7.44 -28.42 5.50
CA PHE A 101 -8.33 -28.03 4.41
C PHE A 101 -8.12 -26.55 4.05
N PRO A 102 -7.85 -26.24 2.76
CA PRO A 102 -7.69 -24.86 2.29
C PRO A 102 -9.06 -24.20 2.07
N ILE A 103 -9.22 -22.99 2.58
CA ILE A 103 -10.37 -22.13 2.30
C ILE A 103 -10.14 -21.40 0.97
N SER A 104 -11.15 -21.34 0.14
CA SER A 104 -11.09 -20.55 -1.10
C SER A 104 -10.86 -19.06 -0.80
N ALA A 105 -9.99 -18.40 -1.58
CA ALA A 105 -9.84 -16.95 -1.50
C ALA A 105 -11.10 -16.17 -1.93
N LYS A 106 -12.06 -16.85 -2.56
CA LYS A 106 -13.37 -16.29 -2.98
C LYS A 106 -14.51 -16.66 -2.03
N GLU A 107 -14.19 -17.28 -0.89
CA GLU A 107 -15.20 -17.62 0.11
C GLU A 107 -15.79 -16.36 0.74
N THR A 108 -17.10 -16.32 0.91
CA THR A 108 -17.83 -15.16 1.45
C THR A 108 -18.63 -15.49 2.71
N GLY A 109 -18.65 -16.75 3.12
CA GLY A 109 -19.32 -17.19 4.36
C GLY A 109 -18.49 -16.80 5.59
N ASP A 110 -19.16 -16.44 6.68
CA ASP A 110 -18.52 -16.05 7.93
C ASP A 110 -18.24 -17.23 8.86
N ASN A 111 -19.09 -18.26 8.83
CA ASN A 111 -19.05 -19.39 9.76
C ASN A 111 -19.44 -20.68 9.08
N PHE A 112 -18.71 -21.75 9.37
CA PHE A 112 -18.94 -23.09 8.82
C PHE A 112 -18.89 -24.13 9.92
N ASN A 113 -19.72 -25.17 9.83
CA ASN A 113 -19.73 -26.29 10.75
C ASN A 113 -19.19 -27.52 10.03
N VAL A 114 -18.00 -27.96 10.40
CA VAL A 114 -17.45 -29.22 9.93
C VAL A 114 -17.87 -30.33 10.87
N VAL A 115 -18.66 -31.26 10.37
CA VAL A 115 -19.07 -32.46 11.10
C VAL A 115 -18.00 -33.53 10.89
N VAL A 116 -17.42 -34.01 11.98
CA VAL A 116 -16.50 -35.15 12.00
C VAL A 116 -17.28 -36.37 12.49
N THR A 117 -17.32 -37.43 11.69
CA THR A 117 -17.97 -38.69 12.04
C THR A 117 -16.94 -39.79 12.04
N VAL A 118 -16.80 -40.49 13.13
CA VAL A 118 -15.98 -41.70 13.27
C VAL A 118 -16.92 -42.91 13.30
N THR A 119 -16.61 -43.92 12.52
CA THR A 119 -17.38 -45.17 12.43
C THR A 119 -16.47 -46.34 12.74
N ASP A 120 -16.92 -47.26 13.58
CA ASP A 120 -16.24 -48.49 13.92
C ASP A 120 -16.54 -49.61 12.87
N VAL A 121 -16.00 -50.78 13.11
CA VAL A 121 -16.17 -51.97 12.24
C VAL A 121 -17.60 -52.55 12.31
N VAL A 122 -18.39 -52.23 13.33
CA VAL A 122 -19.79 -52.64 13.48
C VAL A 122 -20.82 -51.55 13.19
N ASN A 123 -20.35 -50.49 12.51
CA ASN A 123 -21.15 -49.35 12.06
C ASN A 123 -21.73 -48.43 13.19
N GLN A 124 -21.19 -48.52 14.42
CA GLN A 124 -21.50 -47.52 15.40
C GLN A 124 -20.74 -46.23 15.11
N LYS A 125 -21.34 -45.10 15.51
CA LYS A 125 -20.83 -43.81 15.09
C LYS A 125 -20.75 -42.84 16.27
N GLN A 126 -19.68 -42.09 16.29
CA GLN A 126 -19.54 -40.87 17.10
C GLN A 126 -19.40 -39.68 16.19
N THR A 127 -20.13 -38.61 16.47
CA THR A 127 -20.06 -37.36 15.74
C THR A 127 -19.62 -36.23 16.63
N GLY A 128 -18.81 -35.32 16.07
CA GLY A 128 -18.41 -34.06 16.67
C GLY A 128 -18.50 -32.95 15.64
N THR A 129 -18.68 -31.71 16.09
CA THR A 129 -18.73 -30.55 15.21
C THR A 129 -17.61 -29.60 15.58
N VAL A 130 -16.90 -29.12 14.57
CA VAL A 130 -15.91 -28.06 14.67
C VAL A 130 -16.47 -26.82 13.97
N LEU A 131 -16.65 -25.75 14.73
CA LEU A 131 -17.01 -24.45 14.18
C LEU A 131 -15.76 -23.80 13.58
N ILE A 132 -15.83 -23.44 12.33
CA ILE A 132 -14.81 -22.66 11.63
C ILE A 132 -15.35 -21.24 11.46
N THR A 133 -14.63 -20.25 11.96
CA THR A 133 -15.00 -18.84 11.81
C THR A 133 -13.95 -18.09 10.99
N MET A 134 -14.40 -17.14 10.17
CA MET A 134 -13.54 -16.39 9.24
C MET A 134 -13.00 -15.08 9.85
N ASP A 135 -13.03 -14.98 11.16
CA ASP A 135 -12.56 -13.83 11.95
C ASP A 135 -11.15 -14.03 12.53
N GLY A 136 -10.38 -14.93 11.95
CA GLY A 136 -8.99 -15.14 12.36
C GLY A 136 -8.13 -13.94 12.00
N ASP A 137 -7.38 -13.49 12.98
CA ASP A 137 -6.41 -12.42 12.84
C ASP A 137 -5.01 -13.02 12.65
N PHE A 138 -4.39 -12.76 11.49
CA PHE A 138 -3.10 -13.34 11.11
C PHE A 138 -2.07 -12.30 10.71
N GLU A 139 -2.48 -11.09 10.50
CA GLU A 139 -1.59 -9.98 10.15
C GLU A 139 -1.16 -9.24 11.43
N ASN A 140 -0.02 -8.58 11.38
CA ASN A 140 0.37 -7.66 12.43
C ASN A 140 -0.26 -6.29 12.16
N PRO A 141 -0.60 -5.53 13.20
CA PRO A 141 -1.02 -4.15 13.00
C PRO A 141 0.12 -3.34 12.35
N ALA A 142 -0.24 -2.35 11.55
CA ALA A 142 0.71 -1.55 10.79
C ALA A 142 0.58 -0.06 11.08
N PHE A 143 1.70 0.67 10.96
CA PHE A 143 1.68 2.12 10.86
C PHE A 143 1.38 2.51 9.41
N SER A 144 0.21 3.07 9.15
CA SER A 144 -0.13 3.64 7.84
C SER A 144 0.45 5.05 7.66
N ALA A 145 0.72 5.75 8.77
CA ALA A 145 1.55 6.95 8.82
C ALA A 145 2.26 7.03 10.18
N ALA A 146 3.55 7.35 10.15
CA ALA A 146 4.36 7.58 11.34
C ALA A 146 5.50 8.55 11.00
N PRO A 147 6.12 9.20 12.00
CA PRO A 147 7.33 9.99 11.80
C PRO A 147 8.43 9.18 11.12
N GLY A 148 9.21 9.83 10.26
CA GLY A 148 10.40 9.24 9.66
C GLY A 148 11.45 8.85 10.70
N SER A 149 12.45 8.06 10.30
CA SER A 149 13.54 7.62 11.19
C SER A 149 14.34 8.79 11.80
N GLU A 150 14.40 9.91 11.09
CA GLU A 150 15.07 11.14 11.51
C GLU A 150 14.11 12.32 11.38
N VAL A 151 13.97 13.08 12.45
CA VAL A 151 13.15 14.30 12.52
C VAL A 151 14.05 15.43 13.04
N THR A 152 14.13 16.54 12.32
CA THR A 152 14.88 17.70 12.74
C THR A 152 13.94 18.84 13.13
N LEU A 153 14.09 19.33 14.35
CA LEU A 153 13.38 20.51 14.85
C LEU A 153 14.35 21.68 14.94
N ILE A 154 14.04 22.75 14.25
CA ILE A 154 14.79 23.99 14.39
C ILE A 154 14.31 24.69 15.65
N MET A 155 15.25 25.11 16.49
CA MET A 155 14.93 25.85 17.72
C MET A 155 14.22 27.17 17.38
N LYS A 156 13.05 27.34 17.97
CA LYS A 156 12.24 28.56 17.93
C LYS A 156 12.02 29.08 19.35
N ALA A 157 11.30 30.19 19.48
CA ALA A 157 10.88 30.67 20.80
C ALA A 157 10.16 29.59 21.61
N ARG A 158 9.40 28.75 20.92
CA ARG A 158 8.78 27.53 21.43
C ARG A 158 8.96 26.42 20.40
N THR A 159 9.84 25.49 20.68
CA THR A 159 10.09 24.34 19.81
C THR A 159 9.03 23.28 20.03
N THR A 160 8.13 23.10 19.07
CA THR A 160 7.04 22.13 19.10
C THR A 160 7.12 21.17 17.94
N TYR A 161 6.59 19.97 18.14
CA TYR A 161 6.44 18.93 17.14
C TYR A 161 4.99 18.44 17.10
N SER A 162 4.37 18.50 15.95
CA SER A 162 3.04 17.90 15.74
C SER A 162 3.20 16.41 15.45
N LEU A 163 3.00 15.61 16.48
CA LEU A 163 3.07 14.15 16.37
C LEU A 163 1.77 13.64 15.76
N ASN A 164 1.83 13.14 14.55
CA ASN A 164 0.71 12.52 13.85
C ASN A 164 1.06 11.06 13.55
N VAL A 165 0.21 10.15 13.99
CA VAL A 165 0.38 8.71 13.81
C VAL A 165 -0.94 8.11 13.37
N SER A 166 -0.90 7.33 12.29
CA SER A 166 -2.04 6.54 11.81
C SER A 166 -1.69 5.08 11.84
N VAL A 167 -2.55 4.28 12.42
CA VAL A 167 -2.37 2.83 12.56
C VAL A 167 -3.57 2.09 11.98
N SER A 168 -3.34 0.90 11.46
CA SER A 168 -4.39 0.05 10.89
C SER A 168 -4.12 -1.42 11.17
N ASP A 169 -5.19 -2.19 11.15
CA ASP A 169 -5.20 -3.63 11.32
C ASP A 169 -6.34 -4.23 10.51
N ASP A 170 -6.18 -5.46 10.04
CA ASP A 170 -7.20 -6.12 9.24
C ASP A 170 -8.40 -6.57 10.08
N GLN A 171 -8.24 -6.74 11.40
CA GLN A 171 -9.29 -7.13 12.33
C GLN A 171 -9.59 -6.04 13.38
N ALA A 172 -8.76 -5.87 14.39
CA ALA A 172 -9.07 -4.95 15.49
C ALA A 172 -7.83 -4.51 16.28
N LEU A 173 -7.56 -3.24 16.29
CA LEU A 173 -6.54 -2.61 17.12
C LEU A 173 -6.98 -2.60 18.60
N ASP A 174 -6.06 -2.89 19.51
CA ASP A 174 -6.30 -2.74 20.95
C ASP A 174 -5.83 -1.38 21.46
N TYR A 175 -4.54 -1.12 21.39
CA TYR A 175 -3.95 0.14 21.82
C TYR A 175 -2.67 0.46 21.06
N MET A 176 -2.25 1.71 21.16
CA MET A 176 -0.90 2.12 20.81
C MET A 176 -0.21 2.74 22.02
N THR A 177 1.12 2.75 22.03
CA THR A 177 1.93 3.48 23.00
C THR A 177 2.84 4.48 22.31
N VAL A 178 3.00 5.62 22.95
CA VAL A 178 3.95 6.68 22.59
C VAL A 178 4.90 6.89 23.75
N GLN A 179 6.20 6.91 23.48
CA GLN A 179 7.22 7.24 24.48
C GLN A 179 8.31 8.13 23.86
N ILE A 180 8.65 9.20 24.58
CA ILE A 180 9.79 10.09 24.28
C ILE A 180 10.53 10.35 25.58
N PRO A 181 11.54 9.52 25.94
CA PRO A 181 12.26 9.67 27.21
C PRO A 181 12.80 11.09 27.39
N GLY A 182 12.54 11.67 28.56
CA GLY A 182 12.91 13.05 28.89
C GLY A 182 11.93 14.12 28.47
N ILE A 183 10.80 13.76 27.87
CA ILE A 183 9.77 14.71 27.42
C ILE A 183 8.39 14.37 28.02
N GLU A 184 7.88 15.25 28.88
CA GLU A 184 6.55 15.08 29.44
C GLU A 184 5.44 15.42 28.42
N PRO A 185 4.30 14.66 28.38
CA PRO A 185 3.94 13.55 29.26
C PRO A 185 4.49 12.19 28.81
N TYR A 186 5.33 12.13 27.79
CA TYR A 186 5.79 10.92 27.11
C TYR A 186 7.12 10.37 27.67
N ASP A 187 7.62 10.89 28.82
CA ASP A 187 8.84 10.32 29.44
C ASP A 187 8.69 8.82 29.71
N GLN A 188 7.51 8.42 30.14
CA GLN A 188 7.11 7.02 30.23
C GLN A 188 6.11 6.68 29.11
N PRO A 189 5.97 5.38 28.71
CA PRO A 189 5.02 4.98 27.69
C PRO A 189 3.58 5.42 28.02
N VAL A 190 3.01 6.28 27.21
CA VAL A 190 1.60 6.67 27.28
C VAL A 190 0.78 5.73 26.42
N THR A 191 -0.20 5.07 27.02
CA THR A 191 -1.10 4.14 26.32
C THR A 191 -2.35 4.85 25.82
N ILE A 192 -2.64 4.67 24.56
CA ILE A 192 -3.78 5.26 23.85
C ILE A 192 -4.65 4.12 23.34
N SER A 193 -5.89 4.01 23.83
CA SER A 193 -6.82 2.96 23.40
C SER A 193 -7.32 3.20 21.99
N CYS A 194 -7.22 2.18 21.13
CA CYS A 194 -7.80 2.20 19.78
C CYS A 194 -9.24 1.64 19.73
N ASN A 195 -9.79 1.21 20.88
CA ASN A 195 -11.19 0.80 21.06
C ASN A 195 -11.68 -0.31 20.12
N GLY A 196 -10.81 -1.17 19.62
CA GLY A 196 -11.15 -2.25 18.70
C GLY A 196 -11.43 -1.76 17.27
N ALA A 197 -11.03 -0.56 16.91
CA ALA A 197 -11.19 -0.04 15.57
C ALA A 197 -10.20 -0.72 14.60
N LYS A 198 -10.55 -0.81 13.31
CA LYS A 198 -9.63 -1.29 12.26
C LYS A 198 -8.59 -0.24 11.86
N SER A 199 -8.84 1.02 12.14
CA SER A 199 -7.90 2.12 11.94
C SER A 199 -8.07 3.15 13.04
N TYR A 200 -6.97 3.79 13.41
CA TYR A 200 -6.97 4.83 14.43
C TYR A 200 -5.95 5.90 14.08
N GLN A 201 -6.31 7.16 14.31
CA GLN A 201 -5.43 8.30 14.14
C GLN A 201 -5.19 8.97 15.47
N TYR A 202 -3.94 9.25 15.75
CA TYR A 202 -3.51 9.98 16.92
C TYR A 202 -2.76 11.24 16.51
N ALA A 203 -3.13 12.37 17.10
CA ALA A 203 -2.45 13.63 16.90
C ALA A 203 -2.23 14.32 18.25
N ASP A 204 -1.03 14.82 18.48
CA ASP A 204 -0.69 15.64 19.63
C ASP A 204 0.42 16.64 19.31
N LYS A 205 0.53 17.72 20.07
CA LYS A 205 1.56 18.74 19.93
C LYS A 205 2.54 18.65 21.09
N VAL A 206 3.70 18.09 20.83
CA VAL A 206 4.76 17.85 21.82
C VAL A 206 5.69 19.07 21.87
N THR A 207 5.98 19.58 23.07
CA THR A 207 6.94 20.68 23.26
C THR A 207 8.28 20.15 23.73
N PHE A 208 9.34 20.57 23.06
CA PHE A 208 10.71 20.22 23.38
C PHE A 208 11.45 21.35 24.11
N PRO A 209 12.41 21.05 24.98
CA PRO A 209 13.29 22.05 25.55
C PRO A 209 14.06 22.78 24.44
N ASN A 210 14.22 24.09 24.61
CA ASN A 210 14.93 24.93 23.64
C ASN A 210 16.45 24.84 23.84
N VAL A 211 16.96 23.60 23.69
CA VAL A 211 18.38 23.21 23.85
C VAL A 211 18.72 22.18 22.79
N GLU A 212 19.88 22.34 22.14
CA GLU A 212 20.37 21.33 21.20
C GLU A 212 20.48 19.97 21.88
N ASN A 213 19.70 19.00 21.39
CA ASN A 213 19.66 17.65 21.92
C ASN A 213 19.01 16.69 20.91
N SER A 214 19.21 15.40 21.12
CA SER A 214 18.52 14.34 20.37
C SER A 214 17.68 13.49 21.31
N TYR A 215 16.45 13.23 20.91
CA TYR A 215 15.49 12.41 21.64
C TYR A 215 15.08 11.21 20.81
N LYS A 216 14.72 10.11 21.47
CA LYS A 216 14.15 8.95 20.81
C LYS A 216 12.63 8.95 20.98
N LEU A 217 11.93 8.77 19.89
CA LEU A 217 10.49 8.48 19.89
C LEU A 217 10.29 6.99 19.64
N PHE A 218 9.58 6.32 20.54
CA PHE A 218 9.19 4.94 20.41
C PHE A 218 7.67 4.85 20.25
N LEU A 219 7.22 4.19 19.18
CA LEU A 219 5.84 3.90 18.93
C LEU A 219 5.64 2.38 18.94
N THR A 220 4.57 1.92 19.56
CA THR A 220 4.14 0.52 19.48
C THR A 220 2.65 0.49 19.25
N VAL A 221 2.19 -0.32 18.31
CA VAL A 221 0.78 -0.62 18.09
C VAL A 221 0.54 -2.09 18.37
N VAL A 222 -0.57 -2.40 19.02
CA VAL A 222 -0.96 -3.76 19.45
C VAL A 222 -2.40 -4.01 19.03
N ASP A 223 -2.67 -5.19 18.47
CA ASP A 223 -4.02 -5.65 18.13
C ASP A 223 -4.67 -6.41 19.31
N LYS A 224 -5.91 -6.84 19.13
CA LYS A 224 -6.68 -7.58 20.16
C LYS A 224 -6.14 -8.99 20.43
N GLU A 225 -5.39 -9.57 19.52
CA GLU A 225 -4.77 -10.89 19.67
C GLU A 225 -3.35 -10.78 20.26
N GLY A 226 -2.85 -9.56 20.51
CA GLY A 226 -1.55 -9.28 21.15
C GLY A 226 -0.38 -9.25 20.18
N LYS A 227 -0.62 -9.29 18.86
CA LYS A 227 0.43 -9.03 17.86
C LYS A 227 0.78 -7.55 17.88
N LYS A 228 2.02 -7.23 17.52
CA LYS A 228 2.51 -5.86 17.65
C LYS A 228 3.47 -5.48 16.54
N THR A 229 3.50 -4.19 16.26
CA THR A 229 4.50 -3.53 15.41
C THR A 229 5.07 -2.33 16.15
N THR A 230 6.36 -2.05 15.94
CA THR A 230 7.07 -0.95 16.57
C THR A 230 7.70 -0.04 15.53
N SER A 231 7.79 1.25 15.83
CA SER A 231 8.53 2.24 15.06
C SER A 231 9.41 3.06 15.99
N GLU A 232 10.59 3.44 15.51
CA GLU A 232 11.55 4.28 16.23
C GLU A 232 11.96 5.45 15.34
N SER A 233 12.01 6.65 15.93
CA SER A 233 12.48 7.86 15.28
C SER A 233 13.47 8.59 16.19
N THR A 234 14.41 9.30 15.58
CA THR A 234 15.31 10.22 16.28
C THR A 234 14.84 11.64 16.03
N ILE A 235 14.51 12.38 17.09
CA ILE A 235 14.10 13.79 17.03
C ILE A 235 15.30 14.64 17.49
N SER A 236 15.88 15.39 16.58
CA SER A 236 17.04 16.26 16.84
C SER A 236 16.61 17.72 16.90
N VAL A 237 16.76 18.34 18.05
CA VAL A 237 16.57 19.78 18.23
C VAL A 237 17.88 20.49 17.94
N THR A 238 17.91 21.42 16.98
CA THR A 238 19.12 22.13 16.55
C THR A 238 18.89 23.61 16.34
N SER A 239 19.91 24.41 16.54
CA SER A 239 19.92 25.85 16.22
C SER A 239 20.31 26.11 14.75
N GLN A 240 20.77 25.10 14.03
CA GLN A 240 21.21 25.22 12.65
C GLN A 240 20.12 24.75 11.70
N VAL A 241 19.84 25.52 10.68
CA VAL A 241 19.00 25.08 9.55
C VAL A 241 19.80 24.01 8.80
N PRO A 242 19.31 22.76 8.72
CA PRO A 242 19.97 21.73 7.94
C PRO A 242 19.78 21.99 6.44
N ASP A 243 20.77 21.59 5.66
CA ASP A 243 20.61 21.50 4.22
C ASP A 243 19.95 20.15 3.90
N TYR A 244 18.66 20.15 3.64
CA TYR A 244 17.91 18.92 3.39
C TYR A 244 18.28 18.35 2.01
N PRO A 245 18.37 17.03 1.86
CA PRO A 245 18.67 16.43 0.54
C PRO A 245 17.60 16.80 -0.51
N ASN A 246 16.36 17.01 -0.08
CA ASN A 246 15.24 17.47 -0.89
C ASN A 246 14.14 18.06 0.01
N LEU A 247 13.21 18.78 -0.61
CA LEU A 247 11.94 19.18 -0.02
C LEU A 247 10.77 18.58 -0.81
N TRP A 248 9.55 18.82 -0.32
CA TRP A 248 8.33 18.38 -0.96
C TRP A 248 7.38 19.58 -1.15
N LEU A 249 6.83 19.75 -2.34
CA LEU A 249 5.79 20.76 -2.59
C LEU A 249 4.42 20.15 -2.34
N ALA A 250 3.62 20.79 -1.50
CA ALA A 250 2.23 20.44 -1.25
C ALA A 250 1.29 21.56 -1.69
N ASP A 251 0.13 21.23 -2.29
CA ASP A 251 -0.85 22.19 -2.80
C ASP A 251 -2.19 22.19 -2.02
N VAL A 252 -2.20 21.65 -0.82
CA VAL A 252 -3.39 21.50 0.02
C VAL A 252 -3.18 22.05 1.41
N ALA A 253 -4.25 22.28 2.14
CA ALA A 253 -4.21 22.95 3.44
C ALA A 253 -3.94 21.99 4.61
N THR A 254 -4.15 20.68 4.44
CA THR A 254 -3.98 19.67 5.49
C THR A 254 -3.29 18.43 4.96
N ALA A 255 -2.72 17.64 5.86
CA ALA A 255 -2.05 16.39 5.50
C ALA A 255 -3.00 15.38 4.84
N GLU A 256 -4.28 15.36 5.20
CA GLU A 256 -5.28 14.46 4.62
C GLU A 256 -5.62 14.81 3.16
N GLU A 257 -5.38 16.04 2.76
CA GLU A 257 -5.65 16.53 1.40
C GLU A 257 -4.46 16.43 0.47
N LEU A 258 -3.32 15.92 0.93
CA LEU A 258 -2.12 15.73 0.12
C LEU A 258 -2.40 14.78 -1.03
N ASN A 259 -2.85 15.22 -2.16
CA ASN A 259 -3.10 14.49 -3.43
C ASN A 259 -4.30 15.03 -4.19
N ALA A 260 -4.65 16.26 -3.98
CA ALA A 260 -5.87 16.82 -4.55
C ALA A 260 -5.81 17.03 -6.08
N ASP A 261 -4.63 17.03 -6.70
CA ASP A 261 -4.51 17.41 -8.11
C ASP A 261 -3.90 16.33 -9.02
N ILE A 262 -4.01 16.49 -10.34
CA ILE A 262 -3.59 15.48 -11.35
C ILE A 262 -2.13 15.08 -11.15
N PHE A 263 -1.21 16.05 -11.10
CA PHE A 263 0.20 15.76 -10.82
C PHE A 263 0.50 15.82 -9.34
N GLY A 264 -0.51 16.00 -8.57
CA GLY A 264 -0.63 15.95 -7.16
C GLY A 264 0.61 16.21 -6.36
N VAL A 265 0.37 16.34 -5.14
CA VAL A 265 1.39 16.56 -4.15
C VAL A 265 1.37 15.40 -3.15
N PRO A 266 2.46 15.19 -2.47
CA PRO A 266 3.69 15.99 -2.46
C PRO A 266 4.55 15.77 -3.70
N GLN A 267 5.03 16.86 -4.27
CA GLN A 267 6.01 16.83 -5.35
C GLN A 267 7.40 16.87 -4.77
N TYR A 268 8.28 15.99 -5.21
CA TYR A 268 9.71 16.03 -4.90
C TYR A 268 10.35 17.30 -5.45
N VAL A 269 11.15 17.99 -4.64
CA VAL A 269 11.80 19.25 -4.98
C VAL A 269 13.29 19.14 -4.67
N ASP A 270 14.09 19.23 -5.71
CA ASP A 270 15.55 19.22 -5.60
C ASP A 270 16.13 20.60 -5.31
N HIS A 271 17.42 20.63 -5.00
CA HIS A 271 18.20 21.86 -4.97
C HIS A 271 18.18 22.54 -6.33
N ALA A 272 18.23 23.86 -6.29
CA ALA A 272 18.61 24.64 -7.47
C ALA A 272 20.04 24.29 -7.90
N LEU A 273 20.28 24.36 -9.21
CA LEU A 273 21.60 24.06 -9.77
C LEU A 273 22.31 25.35 -10.23
N THR A 274 23.62 25.37 -10.13
CA THR A 274 24.46 26.36 -10.78
C THR A 274 24.47 26.13 -12.30
N ALA A 275 25.05 27.04 -13.05
CA ALA A 275 25.21 26.89 -14.50
C ALA A 275 26.10 25.67 -14.88
N GLU A 276 26.97 25.26 -13.95
CA GLU A 276 27.86 24.10 -14.08
C GLU A 276 27.18 22.78 -13.68
N GLY A 277 25.96 22.84 -13.08
CA GLY A 277 25.19 21.67 -12.66
C GLY A 277 25.40 21.27 -11.20
N ASP A 278 26.11 22.05 -10.40
CA ASP A 278 26.31 21.79 -8.99
C ASP A 278 25.09 22.24 -8.16
N SER A 279 24.72 21.48 -7.15
CA SER A 279 23.64 21.83 -6.22
C SER A 279 23.99 23.11 -5.43
N ILE A 280 23.05 24.05 -5.37
CA ILE A 280 23.15 25.25 -4.55
C ILE A 280 22.61 24.91 -3.17
N PRO A 281 23.45 24.88 -2.12
CA PRO A 281 23.02 24.53 -0.78
C PRO A 281 21.87 25.43 -0.29
N TYR A 282 20.93 24.84 0.46
CA TYR A 282 19.76 25.52 1.06
C TYR A 282 18.76 26.12 0.06
N THR A 283 19.04 26.06 -1.25
CA THR A 283 18.20 26.66 -2.28
C THR A 283 17.50 25.57 -3.06
N TYR A 284 16.18 25.61 -3.12
CA TYR A 284 15.35 24.60 -3.77
C TYR A 284 14.49 25.24 -4.85
N VAL A 285 14.23 24.50 -5.92
CA VAL A 285 13.41 24.97 -7.02
C VAL A 285 12.31 23.98 -7.36
N ALA A 286 11.06 24.41 -7.19
CA ALA A 286 9.89 23.66 -7.66
C ALA A 286 9.38 24.23 -8.98
N ARG A 287 8.87 23.32 -9.83
CA ARG A 287 8.12 23.67 -11.04
C ARG A 287 6.73 23.08 -10.94
N TYR A 288 5.74 23.88 -11.23
CA TYR A 288 4.36 23.51 -11.04
C TYR A 288 3.48 24.04 -12.16
N TYR A 289 2.62 23.20 -12.73
CA TYR A 289 1.58 23.64 -13.65
C TYR A 289 0.33 24.03 -12.86
N ASN A 290 0.01 25.31 -12.87
CA ASN A 290 -1.13 25.82 -12.12
C ASN A 290 -2.40 25.82 -12.98
N GLN A 291 -3.29 24.86 -12.76
CA GLN A 291 -4.56 24.76 -13.47
C GLN A 291 -5.62 25.73 -12.93
N LYS A 292 -5.47 26.20 -11.70
CA LYS A 292 -6.49 26.95 -10.97
C LYS A 292 -5.87 28.19 -10.33
N ALA A 293 -6.41 29.37 -10.62
CA ALA A 293 -6.02 30.58 -9.90
C ALA A 293 -6.35 30.45 -8.40
N GLY A 294 -5.43 30.94 -7.56
CA GLY A 294 -5.56 30.87 -6.12
C GLY A 294 -5.13 29.56 -5.48
N THR A 295 -4.45 28.67 -6.23
CA THR A 295 -3.81 27.49 -5.67
C THR A 295 -2.81 27.88 -4.60
N LYS A 296 -2.83 27.18 -3.49
CA LYS A 296 -2.00 27.42 -2.33
C LYS A 296 -0.98 26.31 -2.19
N VAL A 297 0.29 26.66 -2.07
CA VAL A 297 1.36 25.67 -1.95
C VAL A 297 2.26 25.96 -0.76
N TRP A 298 2.89 24.90 -0.24
CA TRP A 298 3.88 24.91 0.84
C TRP A 298 5.06 24.02 0.44
N PHE A 299 6.21 24.25 1.07
CA PHE A 299 7.34 23.34 1.00
C PHE A 299 7.48 22.58 2.31
N LEU A 300 7.54 21.27 2.23
CA LEU A 300 7.62 20.37 3.38
C LEU A 300 8.98 19.70 3.44
N GLY A 301 9.52 19.49 4.63
CA GLY A 301 10.72 18.69 4.83
C GLY A 301 10.46 17.18 4.87
N GLN A 302 9.20 16.78 4.93
CA GLN A 302 8.71 15.40 4.93
C GLN A 302 7.58 15.21 3.92
N LYS A 303 7.37 13.97 3.48
CA LYS A 303 6.44 13.67 2.39
C LYS A 303 4.96 13.68 2.78
N THR A 304 4.64 13.38 4.01
CA THR A 304 3.30 12.97 4.42
C THR A 304 2.60 13.93 5.38
N ASP A 305 3.29 14.96 5.83
CA ASP A 305 2.80 15.81 6.90
C ASP A 305 3.30 17.25 6.76
N PHE A 306 2.56 18.21 7.37
CA PHE A 306 2.98 19.62 7.48
C PHE A 306 3.92 19.89 8.65
N SER A 307 4.24 18.92 9.44
CA SER A 307 5.15 19.02 10.58
C SER A 307 6.19 17.90 10.53
N PRO A 308 7.41 18.13 11.02
CA PRO A 308 7.87 19.31 11.78
C PRO A 308 8.35 20.46 10.90
N ILE A 309 8.61 20.23 9.62
CA ILE A 309 9.23 21.20 8.72
C ILE A 309 8.25 21.57 7.63
N CYS A 310 7.81 22.82 7.69
CA CYS A 310 6.94 23.42 6.69
C CYS A 310 7.38 24.86 6.45
N TYR A 311 7.50 25.23 5.20
CA TYR A 311 7.79 26.58 4.76
C TYR A 311 6.63 27.10 3.93
N GLY A 312 6.16 28.26 4.28
CA GLY A 312 5.18 29.05 3.55
C GLY A 312 5.71 30.45 3.28
N CYS A 313 4.79 31.37 3.03
CA CYS A 313 5.05 32.78 2.81
C CYS A 313 4.94 33.55 4.12
N ASP A 314 5.75 34.59 4.32
CA ASP A 314 5.55 35.55 5.42
C ASP A 314 4.22 36.27 5.28
N ALA A 315 3.53 36.50 6.40
CA ALA A 315 2.20 37.11 6.41
C ALA A 315 2.18 38.56 5.94
N THR A 316 3.32 39.23 5.98
CA THR A 316 3.46 40.66 5.69
C THR A 316 4.24 40.97 4.42
N ASP A 317 5.08 40.02 3.98
CA ASP A 317 5.92 40.15 2.79
C ASP A 317 5.94 38.85 1.98
N ASN A 318 5.28 38.86 0.85
CA ASN A 318 5.18 37.67 -0.03
C ASN A 318 6.46 37.33 -0.81
N THR A 319 7.54 38.07 -0.61
CA THR A 319 8.87 37.74 -1.13
C THR A 319 9.73 37.03 -0.10
N LEU A 320 9.25 36.93 1.13
CA LEU A 320 9.92 36.24 2.21
C LEU A 320 9.27 34.89 2.50
N LEU A 321 10.13 33.92 2.79
CA LEU A 321 9.75 32.61 3.29
C LEU A 321 9.49 32.70 4.80
N SER A 322 8.60 31.87 5.32
CA SER A 322 8.35 31.71 6.74
C SER A 322 8.20 30.24 7.10
N ASP A 323 8.66 29.88 8.29
CA ASP A 323 8.44 28.59 8.94
C ASP A 323 7.72 28.71 10.28
N ASP A 324 7.14 29.87 10.55
CA ASP A 324 6.37 30.13 11.75
C ASP A 324 4.95 29.58 11.60
N GLU A 325 4.66 28.47 12.25
CA GLU A 325 3.38 27.76 12.18
C GLU A 325 2.16 28.63 12.55
N GLU A 326 2.35 29.68 13.36
CA GLU A 326 1.23 30.53 13.81
C GLU A 326 0.91 31.67 12.81
N THR A 327 1.90 32.10 12.06
CA THR A 327 1.76 33.30 11.21
C THR A 327 1.98 33.05 9.73
N MET A 328 2.71 31.98 9.34
CA MET A 328 2.97 31.72 7.93
C MET A 328 1.69 31.53 7.12
N GLN A 329 1.72 32.00 5.90
CA GLN A 329 0.66 31.86 4.92
C GLN A 329 1.09 30.92 3.79
N PRO A 330 0.15 30.32 3.06
CA PRO A 330 0.49 29.59 1.84
C PRO A 330 1.08 30.51 0.78
N ILE A 331 1.99 29.98 0.00
CA ILE A 331 2.43 30.62 -1.24
C ILE A 331 1.27 30.52 -2.23
N THR A 332 0.70 31.64 -2.65
CA THR A 332 -0.51 31.67 -3.49
C THR A 332 -0.16 31.86 -4.95
N LEU A 333 -0.55 30.89 -5.79
CA LEU A 333 -0.37 30.93 -7.24
C LEU A 333 -1.60 31.59 -7.88
N THR A 334 -1.45 32.81 -8.35
CA THR A 334 -2.56 33.67 -8.76
C THR A 334 -3.01 33.49 -10.22
N GLU A 335 -2.14 32.99 -11.10
CA GLU A 335 -2.44 32.81 -12.52
C GLU A 335 -2.75 31.35 -12.83
N ALA A 336 -3.84 31.10 -13.57
CA ALA A 336 -4.20 29.78 -14.06
C ALA A 336 -3.71 29.54 -15.50
N GLY A 337 -3.44 28.27 -15.85
CA GLY A 337 -3.03 27.87 -17.18
C GLY A 337 -1.60 28.25 -17.53
N VAL A 338 -0.75 28.43 -16.53
CA VAL A 338 0.66 28.78 -16.66
C VAL A 338 1.53 27.85 -15.80
N TYR A 339 2.78 27.79 -16.14
CA TYR A 339 3.77 27.15 -15.27
C TYR A 339 4.37 28.16 -14.31
N TYR A 340 4.61 27.69 -13.10
CA TYR A 340 5.35 28.42 -12.09
C TYR A 340 6.74 27.82 -11.90
N ARG A 341 7.71 28.69 -11.69
CA ARG A 341 9.00 28.35 -11.06
C ARG A 341 9.02 29.03 -9.70
N ILE A 342 9.14 28.25 -8.64
CA ILE A 342 9.17 28.73 -7.26
C ILE A 342 10.52 28.36 -6.70
N THR A 343 11.33 29.37 -6.42
CA THR A 343 12.66 29.19 -5.83
C THR A 343 12.61 29.69 -4.39
N ILE A 344 13.09 28.86 -3.46
CA ILE A 344 13.18 29.22 -2.04
C ILE A 344 14.62 29.00 -1.55
N ASP A 345 15.08 29.87 -0.66
CA ASP A 345 16.31 29.70 0.11
C ASP A 345 15.93 29.63 1.59
N ILE A 346 16.06 28.44 2.17
CA ILE A 346 15.66 28.21 3.57
C ILE A 346 16.65 28.77 4.60
N LYS A 347 17.85 29.17 4.18
CA LYS A 347 18.85 29.77 5.04
C LYS A 347 18.66 31.27 5.15
N THR A 348 18.32 31.93 4.06
CA THR A 348 18.09 33.40 4.02
C THR A 348 16.63 33.75 4.16
N TYR A 349 15.73 32.75 4.17
CA TYR A 349 14.28 32.93 4.19
C TYR A 349 13.79 33.83 3.04
N SER A 350 14.37 33.66 1.87
CA SER A 350 13.96 34.38 0.65
C SER A 350 13.23 33.46 -0.32
N MET A 351 12.34 34.07 -1.12
CA MET A 351 11.52 33.35 -2.07
C MET A 351 11.30 34.18 -3.31
N THR A 352 11.26 33.51 -4.46
CA THR A 352 10.78 34.08 -5.74
C THR A 352 9.77 33.15 -6.40
N THR A 353 8.74 33.76 -6.97
CA THR A 353 7.77 33.07 -7.82
C THR A 353 7.76 33.72 -9.20
N GLU A 354 7.99 32.91 -10.22
CA GLU A 354 8.00 33.34 -11.61
C GLU A 354 6.98 32.53 -12.39
N THR A 355 6.19 33.20 -13.24
CA THR A 355 5.31 32.53 -14.19
C THR A 355 5.92 32.54 -15.58
N TYR A 356 5.67 31.50 -16.32
CA TYR A 356 5.99 31.45 -17.75
C TYR A 356 4.86 30.76 -18.53
N PRO A 357 4.56 31.23 -19.75
CA PRO A 357 3.45 30.69 -20.52
C PRO A 357 3.74 29.29 -21.04
N ILE A 358 2.68 28.56 -21.38
CA ILE A 358 2.76 27.22 -21.95
C ILE A 358 3.67 27.18 -23.19
N SER A 359 3.67 28.23 -24.00
CA SER A 359 4.53 28.34 -25.21
C SER A 359 6.02 28.32 -24.88
N GLU A 360 6.43 28.95 -23.77
CA GLU A 360 7.83 28.91 -23.32
C GLU A 360 8.16 27.57 -22.68
N ALA A 361 7.21 26.98 -21.94
CA ALA A 361 7.35 25.65 -21.40
C ALA A 361 7.54 24.62 -22.52
N LEU A 362 6.76 24.72 -23.58
CA LEU A 362 6.88 23.83 -24.74
C LEU A 362 8.23 23.96 -25.43
N SER A 363 8.76 25.18 -25.59
CA SER A 363 10.09 25.41 -26.16
C SER A 363 11.23 24.90 -25.28
N ALA A 364 11.00 24.85 -23.95
CA ALA A 364 11.95 24.32 -22.98
C ALA A 364 11.84 22.80 -22.80
N THR A 365 10.87 22.15 -23.44
CA THR A 365 10.69 20.70 -23.35
C THR A 365 11.59 19.96 -24.32
N ARG A 366 11.75 18.70 -24.09
CA ARG A 366 12.51 17.80 -24.97
C ARG A 366 11.82 17.47 -26.28
N VAL A 367 10.59 17.89 -26.47
CA VAL A 367 9.91 17.82 -27.75
C VAL A 367 10.75 18.45 -28.86
N ASP A 368 11.42 19.56 -28.55
CA ASP A 368 12.30 20.24 -29.52
C ASP A 368 13.57 19.45 -29.89
N LEU A 369 13.94 18.47 -29.07
CA LEU A 369 15.09 17.61 -29.34
C LEU A 369 14.78 16.46 -30.29
N TYR A 370 13.52 16.16 -30.51
CA TYR A 370 13.10 15.00 -31.28
C TYR A 370 12.52 15.45 -32.62
N ASN A 371 13.14 14.96 -33.67
CA ASN A 371 12.61 15.15 -34.99
C ASN A 371 11.27 14.41 -35.10
N THR A 372 10.20 15.16 -35.32
CA THR A 372 8.85 14.60 -35.49
C THR A 372 8.77 13.63 -36.68
N ALA A 373 9.69 13.69 -37.64
CA ALA A 373 9.81 12.69 -38.70
C ALA A 373 10.08 11.26 -38.19
N ALA A 374 10.46 11.10 -36.92
CA ALA A 374 10.62 9.78 -36.30
C ALA A 374 9.31 9.00 -36.18
N PHE A 375 8.18 9.67 -36.11
CA PHE A 375 6.87 9.04 -35.99
C PHE A 375 6.44 8.34 -37.29
N ASP A 376 6.87 8.83 -38.43
CA ASP A 376 6.56 8.22 -39.73
C ASP A 376 7.19 6.83 -39.87
N VAL A 377 8.27 6.55 -39.17
CA VAL A 377 8.95 5.24 -39.18
C VAL A 377 8.10 4.14 -38.56
N TRP A 378 7.23 4.50 -37.62
CA TRP A 378 6.36 3.56 -36.93
C TRP A 378 4.93 3.54 -37.45
N GLY A 379 4.62 4.41 -38.41
CA GLY A 379 3.34 4.38 -39.13
C GLY A 379 2.12 4.83 -38.34
N ASP A 380 2.30 5.57 -37.25
CA ASP A 380 1.21 6.07 -36.40
C ASP A 380 0.72 7.48 -36.77
N GLY A 381 1.13 7.96 -37.95
CA GLY A 381 0.54 9.16 -38.56
C GLY A 381 0.98 10.50 -37.99
N GLY A 382 2.04 10.54 -37.20
CA GLY A 382 2.69 11.78 -36.77
C GLY A 382 1.92 12.68 -35.82
N SER A 383 0.87 12.17 -35.18
CA SER A 383 0.03 12.96 -34.26
C SER A 383 0.41 12.82 -32.79
N TRP A 384 1.25 11.87 -32.43
CA TRP A 384 1.56 11.56 -31.04
C TRP A 384 3.05 11.67 -30.77
N LEU A 385 3.41 12.51 -29.81
CA LEU A 385 4.81 12.73 -29.42
C LEU A 385 5.35 11.64 -28.50
N TYR A 386 4.46 11.00 -27.75
CA TYR A 386 4.82 10.02 -26.74
C TYR A 386 4.00 8.75 -26.85
N HIS A 387 4.59 7.66 -26.45
CA HIS A 387 4.00 6.34 -26.47
C HIS A 387 4.19 5.67 -25.11
N PHE A 388 3.27 4.78 -24.79
CA PHE A 388 3.30 3.97 -23.59
C PHE A 388 3.39 2.50 -23.98
N SER A 389 4.19 1.74 -23.26
CA SER A 389 4.20 0.28 -23.38
C SER A 389 4.48 -0.41 -22.06
N PHE A 390 3.90 -1.61 -21.88
CA PHE A 390 4.28 -2.53 -20.83
C PHE A 390 5.49 -3.35 -21.27
N GLY A 391 6.45 -3.52 -20.35
CA GLY A 391 7.60 -4.34 -20.62
C GLY A 391 8.53 -3.76 -21.69
N TYR A 392 9.09 -4.63 -22.49
CA TYR A 392 10.13 -4.29 -23.44
C TYR A 392 9.57 -3.78 -24.79
N LEU A 393 10.19 -2.80 -25.39
CA LEU A 393 9.80 -2.22 -26.68
C LEU A 393 10.04 -3.15 -27.88
N ASN A 394 9.74 -4.43 -27.76
CA ASN A 394 10.18 -5.42 -28.73
C ASN A 394 9.32 -5.57 -29.97
N SER A 395 8.11 -5.10 -29.92
CA SER A 395 7.10 -5.57 -30.88
C SER A 395 6.73 -4.56 -31.93
N GLY A 396 7.45 -3.44 -32.02
CA GLY A 396 7.07 -2.38 -32.92
C GLY A 396 5.72 -1.75 -32.54
N PRO A 397 5.01 -1.15 -33.48
CA PRO A 397 3.78 -0.40 -33.21
C PRO A 397 2.66 -1.21 -32.54
N SER A 398 2.65 -2.52 -32.74
CA SER A 398 1.56 -3.38 -32.24
C SER A 398 1.54 -3.59 -30.71
N GLY A 399 2.65 -3.29 -30.03
CA GLY A 399 2.74 -3.38 -28.55
C GLY A 399 2.76 -2.03 -27.85
N VAL A 400 2.48 -0.96 -28.56
CA VAL A 400 2.63 0.43 -28.11
C VAL A 400 1.27 1.11 -28.09
N ILE A 401 0.99 1.84 -27.02
CA ILE A 401 -0.22 2.64 -26.87
C ILE A 401 0.17 4.11 -27.00
N SER A 402 -0.44 4.82 -27.94
CA SER A 402 -0.17 6.24 -28.14
C SER A 402 -0.88 7.11 -27.10
N PHE A 403 -0.22 8.17 -26.65
CA PHE A 403 -0.83 9.20 -25.84
C PHE A 403 -1.62 10.18 -26.71
N ALA A 404 -2.78 10.58 -26.23
CA ALA A 404 -3.47 11.77 -26.69
C ALA A 404 -2.84 13.02 -26.04
N GLN A 405 -2.78 14.10 -26.79
CA GLN A 405 -2.32 15.40 -26.31
C GLN A 405 -3.50 16.22 -25.79
N ASP A 406 -3.32 16.88 -24.66
CA ASP A 406 -4.35 17.79 -24.13
C ASP A 406 -4.54 19.01 -25.05
N ALA A 407 -5.81 19.40 -25.25
CA ALA A 407 -6.14 20.47 -26.16
C ALA A 407 -5.75 21.88 -25.65
N THR A 408 -5.57 22.03 -24.35
CA THR A 408 -5.28 23.32 -23.68
C THR A 408 -3.82 23.47 -23.30
N ASN A 409 -3.16 22.36 -22.98
CA ASN A 409 -1.74 22.35 -22.66
C ASN A 409 -1.02 21.25 -23.47
N PRO A 410 -0.30 21.63 -24.54
CA PRO A 410 0.38 20.68 -25.40
C PRO A 410 1.54 19.91 -24.74
N ASN A 411 1.91 20.25 -23.51
CA ASN A 411 2.86 19.45 -22.71
C ASN A 411 2.18 18.30 -21.98
N LEU A 412 0.85 18.33 -21.84
CA LEU A 412 0.09 17.29 -21.17
C LEU A 412 -0.34 16.21 -22.15
N PHE A 413 -0.10 14.97 -21.77
CA PHE A 413 -0.45 13.77 -22.52
C PHE A 413 -1.20 12.81 -21.63
N TYR A 414 -2.15 12.08 -22.18
CA TYR A 414 -2.93 11.08 -21.45
C TYR A 414 -3.26 9.88 -22.32
N LEU A 415 -3.46 8.73 -21.71
CA LEU A 415 -4.00 7.57 -22.41
C LEU A 415 -5.53 7.71 -22.50
N GLU A 416 -6.06 7.67 -23.72
CA GLU A 416 -7.51 7.78 -23.95
C GLU A 416 -8.24 6.59 -23.32
N GLU A 417 -7.72 5.39 -23.51
CA GLU A 417 -8.24 4.18 -22.90
C GLU A 417 -7.59 3.96 -21.52
N PRO A 418 -8.38 3.81 -20.46
CA PRO A 418 -7.85 3.49 -19.15
C PRO A 418 -7.14 2.14 -19.12
N LEU A 419 -6.07 2.06 -18.34
CA LEU A 419 -5.36 0.81 -18.06
C LEU A 419 -6.11 0.04 -16.99
N GLN A 420 -6.41 -1.22 -17.24
CA GLN A 420 -6.96 -2.12 -16.23
C GLN A 420 -5.83 -2.81 -15.50
N PHE A 421 -5.81 -2.71 -14.16
CA PHE A 421 -4.91 -3.46 -13.28
C PHE A 421 -5.70 -4.45 -12.45
N ASP A 422 -5.48 -5.73 -12.67
CA ASP A 422 -6.01 -6.84 -11.87
C ASP A 422 -5.14 -8.09 -12.07
N ALA A 423 -5.51 -9.20 -11.45
CA ALA A 423 -4.74 -10.44 -11.52
C ALA A 423 -4.53 -10.97 -12.94
N ASP A 424 -5.41 -10.62 -13.87
CA ASP A 424 -5.43 -11.12 -15.24
C ASP A 424 -4.94 -10.07 -16.26
N ASN A 425 -4.79 -8.79 -15.86
CA ASN A 425 -4.49 -7.69 -16.77
C ASN A 425 -3.34 -6.80 -16.26
N ASN A 426 -2.34 -6.61 -17.11
CA ASN A 426 -1.24 -5.66 -16.95
C ASN A 426 -0.35 -5.85 -15.72
N LEU A 427 -0.48 -6.99 -15.04
CA LEU A 427 0.31 -7.36 -13.87
C LEU A 427 1.02 -8.70 -14.09
N SER A 428 2.19 -8.82 -13.47
CA SER A 428 2.90 -10.09 -13.34
C SER A 428 2.80 -10.56 -11.89
N SER A 429 2.37 -11.79 -11.69
CA SER A 429 2.36 -12.41 -10.36
C SER A 429 3.77 -12.88 -9.96
N SER A 430 4.08 -12.76 -8.68
CA SER A 430 5.28 -13.32 -8.06
C SER A 430 4.95 -13.81 -6.66
N ASP A 431 5.89 -14.51 -6.02
CA ASP A 431 5.73 -14.98 -4.64
C ASP A 431 5.48 -13.83 -3.63
N ASN A 432 5.80 -12.60 -4.02
CA ASN A 432 5.64 -11.39 -3.23
C ASN A 432 4.45 -10.50 -3.69
N GLY A 433 3.50 -11.06 -4.46
CA GLY A 433 2.34 -10.32 -4.94
C GLY A 433 2.43 -9.92 -6.41
N TYR A 434 1.68 -8.89 -6.79
CA TYR A 434 1.60 -8.42 -8.17
C TYR A 434 2.53 -7.24 -8.41
N THR A 435 3.13 -7.20 -9.59
CA THR A 435 3.98 -6.11 -10.04
C THR A 435 3.61 -5.70 -11.46
N THR A 436 3.80 -4.42 -11.79
CA THR A 436 3.78 -3.93 -13.15
C THR A 436 5.11 -3.27 -13.51
N ASN A 437 5.37 -3.15 -14.78
CA ASN A 437 6.44 -2.34 -15.31
C ASN A 437 5.94 -1.66 -16.58
N PHE A 438 6.22 -0.39 -16.73
CA PHE A 438 5.89 0.35 -17.94
C PHE A 438 6.97 1.36 -18.27
N ILE A 439 6.87 1.89 -19.46
CA ILE A 439 7.77 2.89 -19.98
C ILE A 439 6.97 3.91 -20.79
N ILE A 440 7.26 5.17 -20.58
CA ILE A 440 6.86 6.25 -21.47
C ILE A 440 8.06 6.56 -22.34
N HIS A 441 7.88 6.61 -23.64
CA HIS A 441 8.98 6.81 -24.56
C HIS A 441 8.58 7.68 -25.75
N ASN A 442 9.58 8.29 -26.33
CA ASN A 442 9.50 8.92 -27.62
C ASN A 442 10.32 8.08 -28.62
N PHE A 443 9.83 7.89 -29.80
CA PHE A 443 10.57 7.19 -30.84
C PHE A 443 11.67 8.08 -31.44
N HIS A 444 12.83 7.48 -31.62
CA HIS A 444 13.99 8.14 -32.23
C HIS A 444 14.45 7.36 -33.45
N PRO A 445 14.80 8.03 -34.54
CA PRO A 445 15.17 7.39 -35.82
C PRO A 445 16.46 6.57 -35.78
N GLY A 446 17.24 6.66 -34.71
CA GLY A 446 18.55 6.00 -34.59
C GLY A 446 18.52 4.53 -34.18
N GLY A 447 17.37 3.98 -33.78
CA GLY A 447 17.21 2.61 -33.34
C GLY A 447 16.95 2.46 -31.83
N TRP A 448 16.88 1.22 -31.34
CA TRP A 448 16.50 0.86 -29.98
C TRP A 448 17.26 1.56 -28.87
N TRP A 449 18.53 1.80 -29.08
CA TRP A 449 19.43 2.32 -28.06
C TRP A 449 19.35 3.84 -27.93
N ASP A 450 18.66 4.48 -28.87
CA ASP A 450 18.53 5.93 -28.95
C ASP A 450 17.13 6.40 -28.49
N VAL A 451 16.31 5.47 -27.99
CA VAL A 451 14.99 5.80 -27.47
C VAL A 451 15.12 6.53 -26.14
N VAL A 452 14.47 7.66 -26.05
CA VAL A 452 14.31 8.37 -24.79
C VAL A 452 13.11 7.83 -24.06
N CYS A 453 13.32 7.50 -22.80
CA CYS A 453 12.29 6.89 -21.98
C CYS A 453 12.19 7.56 -20.63
N TRP A 454 10.98 7.52 -20.10
CA TRP A 454 10.68 7.84 -18.71
C TRP A 454 10.16 6.59 -18.03
N LYS A 455 10.81 6.20 -16.98
CA LYS A 455 10.49 5.02 -16.19
C LYS A 455 10.19 5.40 -14.77
N PRO A 456 9.43 4.54 -14.08
CA PRO A 456 9.33 4.62 -12.66
C PRO A 456 10.71 4.53 -11.96
N ASN A 457 10.97 5.40 -10.98
CA ASN A 457 12.14 5.28 -10.12
C ASN A 457 11.84 4.38 -8.93
N SER A 458 12.17 3.11 -9.02
CA SER A 458 11.94 2.18 -7.93
C SER A 458 13.18 1.89 -7.08
N LYS A 459 14.34 2.47 -7.43
CA LYS A 459 15.58 2.11 -6.77
C LYS A 459 15.81 2.77 -5.43
N GLU A 460 15.26 3.96 -5.24
CA GLU A 460 15.63 4.79 -4.10
C GLU A 460 14.53 4.87 -3.05
N ASP A 461 13.28 4.64 -3.43
CA ASP A 461 12.15 4.61 -2.51
C ASP A 461 10.95 3.93 -3.15
N PRO A 462 10.64 2.65 -2.82
CA PRO A 462 9.41 2.02 -3.30
C PRO A 462 8.15 2.71 -2.78
N GLU A 463 8.23 3.48 -1.69
CA GLU A 463 7.16 4.37 -1.24
C GLU A 463 7.06 5.64 -2.10
N PHE A 464 8.09 5.97 -2.84
CA PHE A 464 8.12 7.07 -3.79
C PHE A 464 7.19 6.87 -4.98
N TRP A 465 6.62 5.69 -5.11
CA TRP A 465 5.55 5.37 -6.03
C TRP A 465 4.19 5.53 -5.39
N PRO A 466 3.71 6.72 -5.36
CA PRO A 466 2.31 6.86 -5.07
C PRO A 466 1.50 6.73 -6.36
N TRP A 467 1.57 5.60 -6.96
CA TRP A 467 0.65 5.14 -7.98
C TRP A 467 -0.77 5.52 -7.66
N TRP A 468 -1.02 5.58 -6.41
CA TRP A 468 -2.30 5.50 -5.81
C TRP A 468 -2.81 6.82 -5.30
N GLY A 469 -2.21 7.87 -5.73
CA GLY A 469 -2.72 9.15 -5.35
C GLY A 469 -1.71 10.29 -5.35
N ASN A 470 -0.44 10.01 -5.24
CA ASN A 470 0.60 11.04 -5.23
C ASN A 470 1.30 11.15 -6.59
N ASN A 471 2.10 12.15 -6.77
CA ASN A 471 2.94 12.28 -7.95
C ASN A 471 3.97 11.17 -8.02
N SER A 472 4.07 10.54 -9.17
CA SER A 472 5.27 9.81 -9.49
C SER A 472 6.18 10.71 -10.32
N GLN A 473 7.36 10.93 -9.83
CA GLN A 473 8.43 11.50 -10.61
C GLN A 473 9.07 10.37 -11.41
N LEU A 474 9.16 10.50 -12.69
CA LEU A 474 9.85 9.55 -13.53
C LEU A 474 11.32 9.90 -13.51
N THR A 475 12.16 8.93 -13.26
CA THR A 475 13.59 9.11 -13.34
C THR A 475 14.16 8.52 -14.58
N THR A 476 15.19 9.07 -14.90
CA THR A 476 16.01 8.91 -16.04
C THR A 476 17.34 8.28 -15.61
N GLU A 477 17.76 7.16 -16.18
CA GLU A 477 19.13 6.68 -16.05
C GLU A 477 20.01 7.36 -17.10
N GLY A 478 21.01 8.08 -16.63
CA GLY A 478 22.21 8.36 -17.38
C GLY A 478 22.18 9.48 -18.36
N TRP A 479 21.55 10.59 -18.05
CA TRP A 479 21.95 11.89 -18.54
C TRP A 479 21.33 12.47 -19.82
N GLN A 480 20.89 13.56 -19.72
CA GLN A 480 21.24 14.86 -20.30
C GLN A 480 20.62 15.92 -19.42
N ASP A 481 21.47 16.73 -18.85
CA ASP A 481 21.05 17.88 -18.10
C ASP A 481 20.37 18.86 -19.02
N TRP A 482 19.07 18.79 -19.06
CA TRP A 482 18.29 19.98 -19.30
C TRP A 482 18.17 20.70 -17.98
N PRO A 483 18.16 22.03 -17.96
CA PRO A 483 18.07 22.75 -16.72
C PRO A 483 16.90 22.24 -15.86
N GLY A 484 17.25 21.44 -14.86
CA GLY A 484 16.29 20.88 -13.92
C GLY A 484 15.53 19.62 -14.33
N TYR A 485 15.97 18.88 -15.35
CA TYR A 485 15.40 17.58 -15.74
C TYR A 485 16.50 16.59 -16.06
N GLN A 486 16.37 15.39 -15.56
CA GLN A 486 17.18 14.27 -15.99
C GLN A 486 16.39 13.40 -16.94
N VAL A 487 16.92 13.06 -18.08
CA VAL A 487 16.34 12.12 -19.05
C VAL A 487 17.20 10.91 -19.16
N VAL A 488 16.59 9.76 -19.13
CA VAL A 488 17.27 8.51 -19.38
C VAL A 488 17.19 8.14 -20.83
N ARG A 489 18.32 7.83 -21.38
CA ARG A 489 18.38 6.87 -22.46
C ARG A 489 18.21 5.47 -21.90
N SER A 490 17.15 4.79 -22.26
CA SER A 490 16.97 3.40 -21.93
C SER A 490 18.03 2.57 -22.62
N GLN A 491 18.88 1.94 -21.83
CA GLN A 491 19.68 0.83 -22.32
C GLN A 491 19.03 -0.47 -21.80
N GLY A 492 18.20 -1.10 -22.64
CA GLY A 492 17.74 -2.46 -22.39
C GLY A 492 17.14 -2.71 -20.99
N ASP A 493 17.48 -3.76 -20.38
CA ASP A 493 16.88 -4.55 -19.30
C ASP A 493 16.67 -3.93 -17.91
N LYS A 494 16.82 -2.63 -17.72
CA LYS A 494 16.64 -2.02 -16.40
C LYS A 494 15.22 -1.53 -16.18
N TRP A 495 14.30 -2.45 -16.19
CA TRP A 495 12.90 -2.22 -15.84
C TRP A 495 12.72 -2.16 -14.33
N CYS A 496 12.01 -1.16 -13.88
CA CYS A 496 11.60 -1.08 -12.50
C CYS A 496 10.27 -1.81 -12.32
N LYS A 497 10.28 -2.88 -11.55
CA LYS A 497 9.05 -3.55 -11.15
C LYS A 497 8.41 -2.77 -10.02
N VAL A 498 7.14 -2.40 -10.22
CA VAL A 498 6.35 -1.64 -9.27
C VAL A 498 5.34 -2.57 -8.63
N PRO A 499 5.35 -2.75 -7.30
CA PRO A 499 4.35 -3.54 -6.61
C PRO A 499 2.97 -2.88 -6.73
N VAL A 500 1.95 -3.69 -7.01
CA VAL A 500 0.56 -3.25 -7.11
C VAL A 500 -0.27 -4.04 -6.09
N PRO A 501 -0.59 -3.46 -4.93
CA PRO A 501 -1.42 -4.11 -3.95
C PRO A 501 -2.82 -4.41 -4.49
N SER A 502 -3.40 -5.54 -4.12
CA SER A 502 -4.71 -5.96 -4.62
C SER A 502 -5.85 -4.98 -4.27
N ASN A 503 -5.73 -4.25 -3.17
CA ASN A 503 -6.68 -3.19 -2.79
C ASN A 503 -6.61 -1.95 -3.71
N LYS A 504 -5.66 -1.93 -4.65
CA LYS A 504 -5.48 -0.88 -5.67
C LYS A 504 -5.81 -1.37 -7.08
N PHE A 505 -6.36 -2.56 -7.21
CA PHE A 505 -6.85 -3.05 -8.49
C PHE A 505 -7.98 -2.16 -9.00
N GLY A 506 -7.99 -1.90 -10.30
CA GLY A 506 -8.98 -1.03 -10.92
C GLY A 506 -8.52 -0.45 -12.26
N GLN A 507 -9.29 0.49 -12.73
CA GLN A 507 -8.98 1.21 -13.98
C GLN A 507 -8.32 2.55 -13.66
N TYR A 508 -7.24 2.86 -14.37
CA TYR A 508 -6.47 4.08 -14.20
C TYR A 508 -6.13 4.70 -15.54
N ARG A 509 -6.21 6.02 -15.60
CA ARG A 509 -5.70 6.79 -16.74
C ARG A 509 -4.32 7.34 -16.39
N LEU A 510 -3.35 7.06 -17.25
CA LEU A 510 -2.02 7.63 -17.09
C LEU A 510 -1.99 9.03 -17.73
N TRP A 511 -1.53 9.99 -16.95
CA TRP A 511 -1.21 11.33 -17.38
C TRP A 511 0.32 11.54 -17.35
N PHE A 512 0.82 12.32 -18.30
CA PHE A 512 2.22 12.66 -18.39
C PHE A 512 2.38 14.13 -18.79
N ASP A 513 3.14 14.90 -18.01
CA ASP A 513 3.58 16.25 -18.37
C ASP A 513 5.02 16.17 -18.87
N ALA A 514 5.20 16.42 -20.17
CA ALA A 514 6.50 16.31 -20.82
C ALA A 514 7.47 17.44 -20.44
N HIS A 515 6.95 18.60 -20.01
CA HIS A 515 7.76 19.69 -19.53
C HIS A 515 8.25 19.47 -18.09
N LEU A 516 7.34 19.06 -17.22
CA LEU A 516 7.69 18.74 -15.83
C LEU A 516 8.37 17.38 -15.68
N GLU A 517 8.28 16.54 -16.73
CA GLU A 517 8.72 15.14 -16.71
C GLU A 517 8.12 14.35 -15.55
N ARG A 518 6.81 14.50 -15.41
CA ARG A 518 6.03 13.87 -14.34
C ARG A 518 4.90 13.07 -14.92
N ALA A 519 4.60 11.95 -14.29
CA ALA A 519 3.45 11.15 -14.67
C ALA A 519 2.64 10.76 -13.44
N LYS A 520 1.36 10.46 -13.66
CA LYS A 520 0.45 10.01 -12.61
C LYS A 520 -0.60 9.08 -13.19
N LEU A 521 -0.90 8.01 -12.45
CA LEU A 521 -2.07 7.18 -12.64
C LEU A 521 -3.24 7.75 -11.82
N VAL A 522 -4.27 8.18 -12.51
CA VAL A 522 -5.50 8.69 -11.89
C VAL A 522 -6.59 7.65 -12.04
N PRO A 523 -7.31 7.28 -10.98
CA PRO A 523 -8.43 6.37 -11.11
C PRO A 523 -9.40 6.84 -12.21
N ALA A 524 -9.70 5.97 -13.16
CA ALA A 524 -10.73 6.25 -14.16
C ALA A 524 -12.10 6.10 -13.50
N LYS A 525 -12.92 7.13 -13.63
CA LYS A 525 -14.29 7.13 -13.09
C LYS A 525 -15.23 6.41 -14.03
#